data_9aa0ddf126a0c198822027934ac4668b
#
_entry.id   9aa0ddf126a0c198822027934ac4668b
#
_cell.length_a   1.000
_cell.length_b   1.000
_cell.length_c   1.000
_cell.angle_alpha   90.00
_cell.angle_beta   90.00
_cell.angle_gamma   90.00
#
_symmetry.space_group_name_H-M   'P 1'
#
loop_
_entity.id
_entity.type
_entity.pdbx_description
1 polymer ?
#
loop_
_entity_poly.entity_id
_entity_poly.type
_entity_poly.pdbx_seq_one_letter_code
_entity_poly.pdbx_strand_id
1 'polypeptide(L)'
;MLRFLSLFRSFTQLTHPASIIALQDPPVYRGKLPSFNQFTVFSPPTTGGCKPLLAFYLYSSFLSTVSLLPRFFGRGDVMALDLFTPDGFSNPSTTGLTIINSYSTKGRSNNTRSVPPDIIFPSSLLPTLTLGDLNIYHPTADALRVCKEDEIATSSPYFDRATDLGFSLLNTPAVFTRFSMSLVGHPGVLDLAFACALRSPFFSEWSDPLPSTSSDHIPILLPFEAPLFRAPPPTPNWALSD
;
A
#
# COMPACT_ATOMS: atom_id res chain seq x y z
N MET A 1 -21.13 -5.49 4.12
CA MET A 1 -20.41 -6.72 4.55
C MET A 1 -20.36 -7.80 3.46
N LEU A 2 -21.48 -8.22 2.86
CA LEU A 2 -21.49 -9.27 1.82
C LEU A 2 -20.60 -8.97 0.60
N ARG A 3 -20.55 -7.72 0.14
CA ARG A 3 -19.73 -7.30 -1.02
C ARG A 3 -18.23 -7.33 -0.74
N PHE A 4 -17.84 -6.97 0.49
CA PHE A 4 -16.45 -7.07 0.93
C PHE A 4 -15.97 -8.52 1.05
N LEU A 5 -16.84 -9.42 1.48
CA LEU A 5 -16.58 -10.86 1.49
C LEU A 5 -16.35 -11.41 0.08
N SER A 6 -17.06 -10.89 -0.94
CA SER A 6 -16.85 -11.31 -2.33
C SER A 6 -15.48 -10.91 -2.85
N LEU A 7 -14.99 -9.71 -2.51
CA LEU A 7 -13.65 -9.25 -2.86
C LEU A 7 -12.57 -10.22 -2.33
N PHE A 8 -12.64 -10.57 -1.04
CA PHE A 8 -11.68 -11.51 -0.44
C PHE A 8 -11.75 -12.90 -1.07
N ARG A 9 -12.95 -13.39 -1.40
CA ARG A 9 -13.11 -14.65 -2.13
C ARG A 9 -12.44 -14.60 -3.50
N SER A 10 -12.61 -13.51 -4.23
CA SER A 10 -11.98 -13.35 -5.54
C SER A 10 -10.45 -13.38 -5.44
N PHE A 11 -9.85 -12.72 -4.44
CA PHE A 11 -8.40 -12.75 -4.23
C PHE A 11 -7.88 -14.15 -3.85
N THR A 12 -8.68 -14.98 -3.18
CA THR A 12 -8.30 -16.35 -2.84
C THR A 12 -8.51 -17.35 -3.98
N GLN A 13 -9.32 -16.99 -4.98
CA GLN A 13 -9.61 -17.83 -6.16
C GLN A 13 -8.67 -17.54 -7.34
N LEU A 14 -7.74 -16.60 -7.21
CA LEU A 14 -6.69 -16.39 -8.21
C LEU A 14 -5.84 -17.63 -8.35
N THR A 15 -5.31 -17.88 -9.54
CA THR A 15 -4.34 -18.97 -9.81
C THR A 15 -3.16 -18.93 -8.82
N HIS A 16 -2.78 -17.71 -8.43
CA HIS A 16 -1.84 -17.42 -7.33
C HIS A 16 -2.54 -16.49 -6.34
N PRO A 17 -3.00 -17.00 -5.18
CA PRO A 17 -3.69 -16.18 -4.19
C PRO A 17 -2.84 -14.99 -3.76
N ALA A 18 -3.48 -13.83 -3.62
CA ALA A 18 -2.79 -12.64 -3.13
C ALA A 18 -2.24 -12.90 -1.73
N SER A 19 -0.92 -12.77 -1.58
CA SER A 19 -0.24 -13.00 -0.30
C SER A 19 -0.44 -11.83 0.67
N ILE A 20 -0.56 -10.62 0.12
CA ILE A 20 -0.73 -9.38 0.87
C ILE A 20 -1.83 -8.56 0.19
N ILE A 21 -2.78 -8.09 0.98
CA ILE A 21 -3.83 -7.17 0.53
C ILE A 21 -3.69 -5.89 1.34
N ALA A 22 -3.40 -4.79 0.67
CA ALA A 22 -3.35 -3.46 1.28
C ALA A 22 -4.67 -2.73 0.99
N LEU A 23 -5.32 -2.26 2.03
CA LEU A 23 -6.59 -1.54 1.93
C LEU A 23 -6.46 -0.13 2.47
N GLN A 24 -7.06 0.81 1.74
CA GLN A 24 -7.32 2.17 2.15
C GLN A 24 -8.81 2.31 2.45
N ASP A 25 -9.15 3.07 3.46
CA ASP A 25 -10.52 3.27 3.97
C ASP A 25 -11.32 1.96 4.15
N PRO A 26 -10.73 0.93 4.83
CA PRO A 26 -11.36 -0.38 4.94
C PRO A 26 -12.73 -0.29 5.61
N PRO A 27 -13.70 -1.13 5.22
CA PRO A 27 -14.98 -1.19 5.90
C PRO A 27 -14.80 -1.68 7.33
N VAL A 28 -15.55 -1.05 8.25
CA VAL A 28 -15.51 -1.37 9.68
C VAL A 28 -16.90 -1.84 10.11
N TYR A 29 -16.97 -2.92 10.83
CA TYR A 29 -18.19 -3.43 11.41
C TYR A 29 -18.10 -3.41 12.94
N ARG A 30 -19.01 -2.70 13.59
CA ARG A 30 -19.02 -2.51 15.06
C ARG A 30 -17.65 -2.06 15.62
N GLY A 31 -17.01 -1.10 14.94
CA GLY A 31 -15.72 -0.55 15.36
C GLY A 31 -14.52 -1.45 15.08
N LYS A 32 -14.69 -2.60 14.43
CA LYS A 32 -13.61 -3.55 14.14
C LYS A 32 -13.47 -3.82 12.65
N LEU A 33 -12.24 -4.06 12.21
CA LEU A 33 -11.96 -4.59 10.88
C LEU A 33 -12.52 -6.01 10.75
N PRO A 34 -13.06 -6.39 9.58
CA PRO A 34 -13.45 -7.77 9.32
C PRO A 34 -12.26 -8.71 9.51
N SER A 35 -12.49 -9.86 10.11
CA SER A 35 -11.51 -10.94 10.24
C SER A 35 -11.88 -12.10 9.32
N PHE A 36 -10.87 -12.75 8.76
CA PHE A 36 -11.01 -13.94 7.91
C PHE A 36 -10.02 -14.98 8.38
N ASN A 37 -10.45 -16.23 8.51
CA ASN A 37 -9.63 -17.33 9.06
C ASN A 37 -8.29 -17.54 8.32
N GLN A 38 -8.22 -17.13 7.06
CA GLN A 38 -7.02 -17.29 6.22
C GLN A 38 -6.07 -16.09 6.25
N PHE A 39 -6.44 -15.00 6.96
CA PHE A 39 -5.66 -13.77 6.97
C PHE A 39 -5.41 -13.28 8.38
N THR A 40 -4.19 -12.80 8.59
CA THR A 40 -3.84 -11.98 9.73
C THR A 40 -3.95 -10.50 9.33
N VAL A 41 -4.55 -9.69 10.22
CA VAL A 41 -4.82 -8.28 9.95
C VAL A 41 -3.91 -7.40 10.77
N PHE A 42 -3.30 -6.41 10.11
CA PHE A 42 -2.51 -5.35 10.72
C PHE A 42 -3.12 -4.00 10.36
N SER A 43 -3.28 -3.13 11.34
CA SER A 43 -3.75 -1.75 11.13
C SER A 43 -3.11 -0.81 12.15
N PRO A 44 -2.97 0.48 11.84
CA PRO A 44 -2.53 1.44 12.82
C PRO A 44 -3.47 1.44 14.04
N PRO A 45 -2.92 1.65 15.24
CA PRO A 45 -3.74 1.80 16.43
C PRO A 45 -4.65 3.02 16.29
N THR A 46 -5.92 2.86 16.64
CA THR A 46 -6.91 3.94 16.58
C THR A 46 -7.19 4.48 17.98
N THR A 47 -7.24 5.78 18.12
CA THR A 47 -7.59 6.47 19.35
C THR A 47 -9.02 7.01 19.29
N GLY A 48 -9.73 7.04 20.43
CA GLY A 48 -11.01 7.75 20.54
C GLY A 48 -12.17 7.18 19.70
N GLY A 49 -12.15 5.87 19.39
CA GLY A 49 -13.23 5.23 18.61
C GLY A 49 -13.23 5.56 17.10
N CYS A 50 -12.18 6.18 16.60
CA CYS A 50 -12.01 6.40 15.17
C CYS A 50 -11.85 5.07 14.43
N LYS A 51 -12.36 5.00 13.19
CA LYS A 51 -12.12 3.82 12.35
C LYS A 51 -10.68 3.81 11.84
N PRO A 52 -10.06 2.62 11.66
CA PRO A 52 -8.79 2.53 10.96
C PRO A 52 -8.94 2.99 9.50
N LEU A 53 -7.98 3.80 9.04
CA LEU A 53 -7.93 4.30 7.66
C LEU A 53 -7.18 3.34 6.73
N LEU A 54 -6.38 2.43 7.31
CA LEU A 54 -5.54 1.49 6.59
C LEU A 54 -5.61 0.10 7.22
N ALA A 55 -5.43 -0.91 6.38
CA ALA A 55 -5.20 -2.27 6.83
C ALA A 55 -4.32 -3.03 5.84
N PHE A 56 -3.50 -3.94 6.38
CA PHE A 56 -2.91 -5.04 5.64
C PHE A 56 -3.57 -6.35 6.06
N TYR A 57 -3.93 -7.16 5.09
CA TYR A 57 -4.34 -8.54 5.29
C TYR A 57 -3.28 -9.44 4.68
N LEU A 58 -2.64 -10.27 5.50
CA LEU A 58 -1.61 -11.18 5.08
C LEU A 58 -2.13 -12.60 5.14
N TYR A 59 -1.97 -13.34 4.03
CA TYR A 59 -2.40 -14.72 3.94
C TYR A 59 -1.57 -15.60 4.88
N SER A 60 -2.23 -16.47 5.64
CA SER A 60 -1.57 -17.22 6.72
C SER A 60 -0.44 -18.13 6.24
N SER A 61 -0.58 -18.73 5.04
CA SER A 61 0.51 -19.54 4.47
C SER A 61 1.72 -18.71 4.07
N PHE A 62 1.52 -17.46 3.64
CA PHE A 62 2.62 -16.53 3.38
C PHE A 62 3.35 -16.14 4.67
N LEU A 63 2.60 -15.89 5.75
CA LEU A 63 3.17 -15.56 7.05
C LEU A 63 4.09 -16.66 7.62
N SER A 64 3.85 -17.91 7.27
CA SER A 64 4.74 -19.00 7.67
C SER A 64 6.09 -18.99 6.96
N THR A 65 6.22 -18.22 5.88
CA THR A 65 7.45 -18.14 5.06
C THR A 65 8.25 -16.87 5.27
N VAL A 66 7.73 -15.90 6.03
CA VAL A 66 8.38 -14.62 6.26
C VAL A 66 8.35 -14.22 7.73
N SER A 67 9.37 -13.51 8.17
CA SER A 67 9.31 -12.71 9.39
C SER A 67 8.84 -11.31 9.02
N LEU A 68 8.01 -10.68 9.85
CA LEU A 68 7.51 -9.35 9.56
C LEU A 68 7.60 -8.43 10.77
N LEU A 69 7.81 -7.15 10.50
CA LEU A 69 7.80 -6.08 11.48
C LEU A 69 6.86 -4.96 11.00
N PRO A 70 5.68 -4.79 11.63
CA PRO A 70 4.83 -3.66 11.33
C PRO A 70 5.43 -2.38 11.91
N ARG A 71 5.44 -1.30 11.11
CA ARG A 71 5.86 0.04 11.55
C ARG A 71 4.69 1.00 11.45
N PHE A 72 4.47 1.73 12.54
CA PHE A 72 3.46 2.77 12.64
C PHE A 72 4.14 4.12 12.85
N PHE A 73 3.78 5.12 12.06
CA PHE A 73 4.44 6.44 12.05
C PHE A 73 3.78 7.44 13.00
N GLY A 74 3.07 6.97 14.03
CA GLY A 74 2.26 7.84 14.91
C GLY A 74 1.04 8.46 14.22
N ARG A 75 0.73 8.00 13.00
CA ARG A 75 -0.36 8.47 12.14
C ARG A 75 -1.26 7.30 11.77
N GLY A 76 -2.57 7.57 11.62
CA GLY A 76 -3.54 6.55 11.19
C GLY A 76 -3.62 6.36 9.68
N ASP A 77 -2.97 7.22 8.90
CA ASP A 77 -3.06 7.34 7.45
C ASP A 77 -1.81 6.83 6.70
N VAL A 78 -0.85 6.24 7.42
CA VAL A 78 0.32 5.55 6.85
C VAL A 78 0.79 4.44 7.77
N MET A 79 1.17 3.31 7.18
CA MET A 79 1.84 2.20 7.86
C MET A 79 2.77 1.46 6.91
N ALA A 80 3.78 0.80 7.45
CA ALA A 80 4.66 -0.05 6.67
C ALA A 80 4.75 -1.46 7.26
N LEU A 81 5.08 -2.41 6.40
CA LEU A 81 5.49 -3.76 6.77
C LEU A 81 6.89 -3.99 6.25
N ASP A 82 7.82 -4.30 7.13
CA ASP A 82 9.12 -4.84 6.74
C ASP A 82 9.03 -6.37 6.75
N LEU A 83 9.33 -6.96 5.62
CA LEU A 83 9.28 -8.41 5.39
C LEU A 83 10.70 -8.96 5.28
N PHE A 84 10.94 -10.07 5.95
CA PHE A 84 12.24 -10.77 5.94
C PHE A 84 11.98 -12.28 5.80
N THR A 85 12.89 -13.01 5.17
CA THR A 85 12.81 -14.49 5.20
C THR A 85 13.35 -15.06 6.50
N PRO A 86 12.82 -16.19 6.98
CA PRO A 86 13.23 -16.80 8.25
C PRO A 86 14.69 -17.31 8.27
N ASP A 87 15.28 -17.63 7.11
CA ASP A 87 16.53 -18.37 7.00
C ASP A 87 17.80 -17.51 7.12
N GLY A 88 17.78 -16.50 8.00
CA GLY A 88 18.80 -15.46 8.13
C GLY A 88 20.13 -15.82 8.80
N PHE A 89 20.50 -17.08 9.06
CA PHE A 89 21.66 -17.37 9.92
C PHE A 89 23.04 -17.46 9.24
N SER A 90 23.18 -17.29 7.93
CA SER A 90 24.48 -17.53 7.29
C SER A 90 25.05 -16.41 6.41
N ASN A 91 24.43 -15.24 6.31
CA ASN A 91 25.04 -14.12 5.57
C ASN A 91 24.47 -12.75 6.00
N PRO A 92 25.32 -11.75 6.34
CA PRO A 92 24.89 -10.46 6.89
C PRO A 92 24.31 -9.46 5.87
N SER A 93 24.15 -9.83 4.59
CA SER A 93 23.46 -8.97 3.65
C SER A 93 21.95 -9.08 3.86
N THR A 94 21.42 -8.21 4.68
CA THR A 94 20.00 -8.03 4.96
C THR A 94 19.27 -7.61 3.70
N THR A 95 18.61 -8.54 3.04
CA THR A 95 17.68 -8.24 1.98
C THR A 95 16.29 -8.41 2.56
N GLY A 96 15.65 -7.31 2.88
CA GLY A 96 14.23 -7.23 3.27
C GLY A 96 13.43 -6.52 2.18
N LEU A 97 12.14 -6.52 2.29
CA LEU A 97 11.22 -5.70 1.50
C LEU A 97 10.39 -4.84 2.44
N THR A 98 10.38 -3.54 2.19
CA THR A 98 9.46 -2.64 2.86
C THR A 98 8.25 -2.41 1.97
N ILE A 99 7.04 -2.62 2.51
CA ILE A 99 5.79 -2.25 1.85
C ILE A 99 5.14 -1.14 2.65
N ILE A 100 4.91 0.02 2.03
CA ILE A 100 4.26 1.18 2.63
C ILE A 100 2.86 1.30 2.05
N ASN A 101 1.85 1.35 2.93
CA ASN A 101 0.47 1.62 2.59
C ASN A 101 0.08 2.99 3.14
N SER A 102 -0.49 3.85 2.29
CA SER A 102 -0.84 5.23 2.63
C SER A 102 -2.22 5.61 2.12
N TYR A 103 -2.88 6.52 2.84
CA TYR A 103 -4.19 7.06 2.47
C TYR A 103 -4.25 8.54 2.76
N SER A 104 -4.30 9.35 1.71
CA SER A 104 -4.47 10.79 1.84
C SER A 104 -5.96 11.15 1.82
N THR A 105 -6.48 11.59 2.97
CA THR A 105 -7.87 12.04 3.03
C THR A 105 -8.01 13.42 2.40
N LYS A 106 -8.94 13.58 1.46
CA LYS A 106 -9.37 14.91 1.01
C LYS A 106 -10.08 15.61 2.17
N GLY A 107 -9.41 16.57 2.79
CA GLY A 107 -10.03 17.40 3.82
C GLY A 107 -11.19 18.23 3.24
N ARG A 108 -12.32 18.31 3.95
CA ARG A 108 -13.43 19.22 3.61
C ARG A 108 -13.07 20.69 3.80
N SER A 109 -11.99 20.99 4.44
CA SER A 109 -11.37 22.32 4.57
C SER A 109 -9.98 22.24 3.94
N ASN A 110 -9.45 23.34 3.42
CA ASN A 110 -8.16 23.48 2.73
C ASN A 110 -6.92 22.96 3.49
N ASN A 111 -7.10 22.28 4.63
CA ASN A 111 -6.10 21.51 5.34
C ASN A 111 -6.15 20.05 4.87
N THR A 112 -5.57 19.79 3.70
CA THR A 112 -5.29 18.42 3.24
C THR A 112 -4.35 17.76 4.26
N ARG A 113 -4.85 16.77 4.98
CA ARG A 113 -4.01 15.85 5.74
C ARG A 113 -3.34 14.89 4.75
N SER A 114 -2.47 15.41 3.92
CA SER A 114 -1.64 14.58 3.07
C SER A 114 -0.52 13.94 3.90
N VAL A 115 -0.22 12.70 3.63
CA VAL A 115 0.97 12.07 4.20
C VAL A 115 2.20 12.71 3.57
N PRO A 116 3.17 13.22 4.34
CA PRO A 116 4.36 13.89 3.78
C PRO A 116 5.13 12.96 2.82
N PRO A 117 5.70 13.51 1.71
CA PRO A 117 6.45 12.72 0.73
C PRO A 117 7.63 11.96 1.32
N ASP A 118 8.31 12.48 2.33
CA ASP A 118 9.45 11.85 3.00
C ASP A 118 9.07 10.60 3.83
N ILE A 119 7.82 10.50 4.25
CA ILE A 119 7.29 9.29 4.90
C ILE A 119 6.92 8.24 3.86
N ILE A 120 6.32 8.66 2.73
CA ILE A 120 5.90 7.78 1.64
C ILE A 120 7.12 7.25 0.88
N PHE A 121 8.12 8.10 0.67
CA PHE A 121 9.38 7.77 -0.02
C PHE A 121 10.56 7.93 0.93
N PRO A 122 10.79 6.96 1.82
CA PRO A 122 11.91 7.03 2.74
C PRO A 122 13.23 6.77 2.01
N SER A 123 14.31 7.39 2.50
CA SER A 123 15.66 6.99 2.13
C SER A 123 15.95 5.64 2.79
N SER A 124 15.71 4.55 2.08
CA SER A 124 15.87 3.18 2.59
C SER A 124 16.94 2.44 1.81
N LEU A 125 17.71 1.59 2.51
CA LEU A 125 18.62 0.63 1.88
C LEU A 125 17.88 -0.64 1.41
N LEU A 126 16.63 -0.83 1.86
CA LEU A 126 15.82 -1.98 1.48
C LEU A 126 15.02 -1.68 0.21
N PRO A 127 14.83 -2.66 -0.66
CA PRO A 127 13.80 -2.59 -1.68
C PRO A 127 12.48 -2.15 -1.06
N THR A 128 11.84 -1.18 -1.69
CA THR A 128 10.64 -0.56 -1.13
C THR A 128 9.54 -0.52 -2.19
N LEU A 129 8.36 -0.95 -1.79
CA LEU A 129 7.11 -0.80 -2.53
C LEU A 129 6.22 0.16 -1.74
N THR A 130 5.89 1.29 -2.35
CA THR A 130 4.93 2.25 -1.79
C THR A 130 3.65 2.20 -2.60
N LEU A 131 2.52 2.12 -1.93
CA LEU A 131 1.20 2.06 -2.56
C LEU A 131 0.16 2.79 -1.71
N GLY A 132 -0.89 3.25 -2.36
CA GLY A 132 -2.02 3.84 -1.66
C GLY A 132 -2.86 4.80 -2.48
N ASP A 133 -4.01 5.16 -1.95
CA ASP A 133 -4.84 6.25 -2.46
C ASP A 133 -4.26 7.58 -1.95
N LEU A 134 -3.44 8.21 -2.77
CA LEU A 134 -2.81 9.48 -2.44
C LEU A 134 -3.72 10.67 -2.68
N ASN A 135 -4.84 10.48 -3.38
CA ASN A 135 -5.80 11.54 -3.73
C ASN A 135 -5.16 12.75 -4.43
N ILE A 136 -4.09 12.53 -5.19
CA ILE A 136 -3.36 13.55 -5.95
C ILE A 136 -3.47 13.27 -7.45
N TYR A 137 -3.49 14.34 -8.24
CA TYR A 137 -3.47 14.25 -9.71
C TYR A 137 -2.14 14.75 -10.23
N HIS A 138 -1.50 13.98 -11.09
CA HIS A 138 -0.24 14.37 -11.71
C HIS A 138 -0.18 13.89 -13.18
N PRO A 139 0.32 14.71 -14.13
CA PRO A 139 0.37 14.34 -15.55
C PRO A 139 1.16 13.05 -15.83
N THR A 140 2.17 12.74 -15.02
CA THR A 140 2.95 11.50 -15.16
C THR A 140 2.10 10.24 -14.92
N ALA A 141 1.14 10.28 -14.02
CA ALA A 141 0.28 9.15 -13.70
C ALA A 141 -0.98 9.14 -14.56
N ASP A 142 -1.57 10.31 -14.82
CA ASP A 142 -2.82 10.47 -15.56
C ASP A 142 -2.61 11.37 -16.79
N ALA A 143 -1.99 10.81 -17.82
CA ALA A 143 -1.64 11.53 -19.03
C ALA A 143 -2.84 12.02 -19.86
N LEU A 144 -4.04 11.48 -19.61
CA LEU A 144 -5.26 11.89 -20.31
C LEU A 144 -5.98 13.05 -19.62
N ARG A 145 -5.61 13.34 -18.39
CA ARG A 145 -6.21 14.42 -17.61
C ARG A 145 -5.43 15.72 -17.78
N VAL A 146 -6.17 16.78 -18.08
CA VAL A 146 -5.62 18.14 -17.95
C VAL A 146 -5.62 18.52 -16.47
N CYS A 147 -4.48 18.40 -15.81
CA CYS A 147 -4.30 18.80 -14.43
C CYS A 147 -4.26 20.33 -14.30
N LYS A 148 -4.85 20.86 -13.25
CA LYS A 148 -4.76 22.28 -12.91
C LYS A 148 -3.40 22.59 -12.28
N GLU A 149 -2.97 23.84 -12.33
CA GLU A 149 -1.69 24.28 -11.74
C GLU A 149 -1.60 23.98 -10.24
N ASP A 150 -2.66 24.16 -9.48
CA ASP A 150 -2.74 23.87 -8.05
C ASP A 150 -2.67 22.37 -7.76
N GLU A 151 -3.26 21.53 -8.63
CA GLU A 151 -3.15 20.07 -8.54
C GLU A 151 -1.69 19.63 -8.79
N ILE A 152 -1.04 20.20 -9.80
CA ILE A 152 0.37 19.92 -10.12
C ILE A 152 1.26 20.40 -8.97
N ALA A 153 1.09 21.63 -8.50
CA ALA A 153 1.88 22.17 -7.39
C ALA A 153 1.76 21.32 -6.11
N THR A 154 0.59 20.73 -5.87
CA THR A 154 0.35 19.85 -4.73
C THR A 154 1.00 18.47 -4.91
N SER A 155 1.02 17.94 -6.12
CA SER A 155 1.49 16.58 -6.40
C SER A 155 2.98 16.50 -6.75
N SER A 156 3.58 17.56 -7.34
CA SER A 156 4.98 17.56 -7.73
C SER A 156 5.95 17.15 -6.62
N PRO A 157 5.81 17.61 -5.35
CA PRO A 157 6.73 17.20 -4.28
C PRO A 157 6.81 15.66 -4.08
N TYR A 158 5.73 14.93 -4.41
CA TYR A 158 5.72 13.46 -4.32
C TYR A 158 6.49 12.83 -5.46
N PHE A 159 6.27 13.31 -6.69
CA PHE A 159 6.95 12.79 -7.87
C PHE A 159 8.41 13.17 -7.91
N ASP A 160 8.76 14.41 -7.51
CA ASP A 160 10.14 14.86 -7.38
C ASP A 160 10.88 14.01 -6.36
N ARG A 161 10.31 13.83 -5.16
CA ARG A 161 10.90 13.00 -4.10
C ARG A 161 11.05 11.54 -4.52
N ALA A 162 10.07 10.98 -5.20
CA ALA A 162 10.15 9.63 -5.74
C ALA A 162 11.32 9.52 -6.73
N THR A 163 11.42 10.47 -7.66
CA THR A 163 12.48 10.51 -8.69
C THR A 163 13.87 10.65 -8.05
N ASP A 164 14.04 11.57 -7.11
CA ASP A 164 15.30 11.82 -6.41
C ASP A 164 15.83 10.58 -5.68
N LEU A 165 14.93 9.73 -5.20
CA LEU A 165 15.28 8.49 -4.49
C LEU A 165 15.25 7.24 -5.37
N GLY A 166 15.08 7.40 -6.68
CA GLY A 166 15.10 6.29 -7.63
C GLY A 166 13.85 5.38 -7.57
N PHE A 167 12.73 5.89 -7.07
CA PHE A 167 11.45 5.21 -7.18
C PHE A 167 10.91 5.34 -8.61
N SER A 168 10.40 4.24 -9.13
CA SER A 168 9.68 4.19 -10.41
C SER A 168 8.19 4.06 -10.16
N LEU A 169 7.38 4.84 -10.88
CA LEU A 169 5.93 4.67 -10.90
C LEU A 169 5.59 3.35 -11.61
N LEU A 170 4.78 2.52 -10.99
CA LEU A 170 4.37 1.22 -11.54
C LEU A 170 3.04 1.31 -12.29
N ASN A 171 2.24 2.33 -12.05
CA ASN A 171 0.98 2.53 -12.76
C ASN A 171 1.21 2.65 -14.26
N THR A 172 0.39 1.96 -15.06
CA THR A 172 0.34 2.23 -16.50
C THR A 172 -0.28 3.60 -16.70
N PRO A 173 0.40 4.54 -17.37
CA PRO A 173 -0.14 5.88 -17.59
C PRO A 173 -1.52 5.84 -18.24
N ALA A 174 -2.42 6.69 -17.76
CA ALA A 174 -3.79 6.82 -18.27
C ALA A 174 -4.72 5.62 -18.04
N VAL A 175 -4.30 4.62 -17.27
CA VAL A 175 -5.23 3.57 -16.83
C VAL A 175 -5.81 3.97 -15.48
N PHE A 176 -7.13 4.18 -15.49
CA PHE A 176 -7.83 4.70 -14.33
C PHE A 176 -7.88 3.67 -13.20
N THR A 177 -7.59 4.14 -11.99
CA THR A 177 -7.75 3.35 -10.76
C THR A 177 -9.04 3.69 -10.02
N ARG A 178 -9.71 4.77 -10.42
CA ARG A 178 -10.98 5.21 -9.85
C ARG A 178 -11.97 5.60 -10.92
N PHE A 179 -13.22 5.13 -10.79
CA PHE A 179 -14.37 5.58 -11.56
C PHE A 179 -15.28 6.47 -10.71
N SER A 180 -15.73 7.57 -11.27
CA SER A 180 -16.71 8.40 -10.57
C SER A 180 -18.06 7.71 -10.51
N MET A 181 -18.63 7.64 -9.30
CA MET A 181 -20.03 7.19 -9.10
C MET A 181 -21.07 8.25 -9.47
N SER A 182 -20.63 9.47 -9.77
CA SER A 182 -21.51 10.56 -10.19
C SER A 182 -21.44 10.78 -11.71
N LEU A 183 -22.57 11.19 -12.30
CA LEU A 183 -22.69 11.48 -13.74
C LEU A 183 -21.77 12.63 -14.21
N VAL A 184 -21.29 13.46 -13.29
CA VAL A 184 -20.42 14.62 -13.58
C VAL A 184 -18.97 14.42 -13.13
N GLY A 185 -18.67 13.29 -12.49
CA GLY A 185 -17.30 13.01 -12.05
C GLY A 185 -16.48 12.37 -13.16
N HIS A 186 -15.21 12.73 -13.22
CA HIS A 186 -14.26 12.13 -14.15
C HIS A 186 -13.54 10.95 -13.50
N PRO A 187 -13.25 9.88 -14.26
CA PRO A 187 -12.33 8.85 -13.79
C PRO A 187 -10.93 9.45 -13.57
N GLY A 188 -10.10 8.80 -12.79
CA GLY A 188 -8.75 9.29 -12.52
C GLY A 188 -7.83 8.21 -11.97
N VAL A 189 -6.54 8.50 -11.97
CA VAL A 189 -5.50 7.66 -11.40
C VAL A 189 -5.12 8.23 -10.04
N LEU A 190 -5.74 7.73 -8.97
CA LEU A 190 -5.56 8.19 -7.59
C LEU A 190 -4.81 7.19 -6.71
N ASP A 191 -4.99 5.90 -7.00
CA ASP A 191 -4.25 4.83 -6.36
C ASP A 191 -2.93 4.68 -7.09
N LEU A 192 -1.84 5.01 -6.41
CA LEU A 192 -0.50 5.01 -6.98
C LEU A 192 0.34 3.92 -6.34
N ALA A 193 1.20 3.32 -7.16
CA ALA A 193 2.19 2.36 -6.72
C ALA A 193 3.56 2.77 -7.25
N PHE A 194 4.56 2.80 -6.37
CA PHE A 194 5.94 3.12 -6.70
C PHE A 194 6.87 2.05 -6.14
N ALA A 195 7.94 1.76 -6.85
CA ALA A 195 8.94 0.80 -6.39
C ALA A 195 10.36 1.36 -6.52
N CYS A 196 11.19 1.06 -5.54
CA CYS A 196 12.62 1.32 -5.57
C CYS A 196 13.39 0.03 -5.29
N ALA A 197 14.45 -0.23 -6.07
CA ALA A 197 15.35 -1.38 -5.94
C ALA A 197 14.66 -2.76 -6.01
N LEU A 198 13.42 -2.84 -6.51
CA LEU A 198 12.76 -4.11 -6.82
C LEU A 198 13.25 -4.63 -8.19
N ARG A 199 13.61 -5.92 -8.24
CA ARG A 199 13.90 -6.58 -9.52
C ARG A 199 12.59 -6.87 -10.24
N SER A 200 12.44 -6.31 -11.44
CA SER A 200 11.31 -6.55 -12.35
C SER A 200 9.94 -6.54 -11.67
N PRO A 201 9.50 -5.40 -11.13
CA PRO A 201 8.11 -5.29 -10.70
C PRO A 201 7.25 -5.33 -11.97
N PHE A 202 6.50 -6.39 -12.16
CA PHE A 202 5.48 -6.41 -13.20
C PHE A 202 4.24 -5.71 -12.66
N PHE A 203 3.83 -4.65 -13.32
CA PHE A 203 2.52 -4.09 -13.12
C PHE A 203 1.54 -4.88 -14.01
N SER A 204 0.60 -5.55 -13.40
CA SER A 204 -0.54 -6.07 -14.13
C SER A 204 -1.79 -5.42 -13.55
N GLU A 205 -2.44 -4.65 -14.37
CA GLU A 205 -3.76 -4.16 -14.02
C GLU A 205 -4.74 -5.32 -13.96
N TRP A 206 -5.47 -5.38 -12.89
CA TRP A 206 -6.68 -6.15 -12.90
C TRP A 206 -7.80 -5.28 -13.46
N SER A 207 -7.99 -5.38 -14.78
CA SER A 207 -8.98 -4.60 -15.51
C SER A 207 -10.40 -5.15 -15.41
N ASP A 208 -10.59 -6.27 -14.71
CA ASP A 208 -11.92 -6.82 -14.55
C ASP A 208 -12.58 -6.12 -13.35
N PRO A 209 -13.47 -5.15 -13.58
CA PRO A 209 -14.19 -4.54 -12.49
C PRO A 209 -14.96 -5.65 -11.81
N LEU A 210 -14.57 -6.00 -10.59
CA LEU A 210 -15.32 -6.94 -9.78
C LEU A 210 -16.75 -6.42 -9.70
N PRO A 211 -17.72 -7.05 -10.37
CA PRO A 211 -19.05 -6.47 -10.58
C PRO A 211 -19.84 -6.30 -9.29
N SER A 212 -19.23 -6.58 -8.15
CA SER A 212 -19.86 -6.58 -6.84
C SER A 212 -19.22 -5.69 -5.79
N THR A 213 -18.13 -4.95 -6.10
CA THR A 213 -17.59 -4.00 -5.15
C THR A 213 -18.42 -2.72 -5.18
N SER A 214 -18.81 -2.21 -4.01
CA SER A 214 -19.41 -0.89 -3.89
C SER A 214 -18.37 0.24 -3.91
N SER A 215 -17.10 -0.11 -4.15
CA SER A 215 -16.02 0.84 -4.30
C SER A 215 -16.04 1.43 -5.70
N ASP A 216 -15.75 2.71 -5.79
CA ASP A 216 -15.44 3.40 -7.04
C ASP A 216 -13.97 3.24 -7.44
N HIS A 217 -13.17 2.56 -6.61
CA HIS A 217 -11.78 2.22 -6.88
C HIS A 217 -11.64 0.81 -7.46
N ILE A 218 -10.71 0.64 -8.40
CA ILE A 218 -10.35 -0.63 -9.01
C ILE A 218 -9.19 -1.22 -8.21
N PRO A 219 -9.25 -2.51 -7.82
CA PRO A 219 -8.11 -3.19 -7.22
C PRO A 219 -6.90 -3.21 -8.17
N ILE A 220 -5.72 -2.95 -7.64
CA ILE A 220 -4.46 -3.08 -8.35
C ILE A 220 -3.79 -4.37 -7.90
N LEU A 221 -3.44 -5.25 -8.85
CA LEU A 221 -2.67 -6.46 -8.60
C LEU A 221 -1.22 -6.21 -8.99
N LEU A 222 -0.30 -6.38 -8.05
CA LEU A 222 1.13 -6.21 -8.25
C LEU A 222 1.83 -7.56 -8.03
N PRO A 223 2.03 -8.37 -9.09
CA PRO A 223 2.89 -9.53 -9.00
C PRO A 223 4.34 -9.04 -8.94
N PHE A 224 5.10 -9.51 -7.96
CA PHE A 224 6.54 -9.25 -7.87
C PHE A 224 7.25 -10.47 -7.33
N GLU A 225 8.43 -10.72 -7.85
CA GLU A 225 9.34 -11.67 -7.26
C GLU A 225 10.07 -10.99 -6.11
N ALA A 226 9.70 -11.34 -4.88
CA ALA A 226 10.50 -10.96 -3.73
C ALA A 226 11.80 -11.77 -3.79
N PRO A 227 12.99 -11.14 -3.84
CA PRO A 227 14.20 -11.88 -3.61
C PRO A 227 14.07 -12.57 -2.25
N LEU A 228 14.52 -13.81 -2.13
CA LEU A 228 14.50 -14.54 -0.87
C LEU A 228 15.33 -13.77 0.15
N PHE A 229 14.69 -13.13 1.10
CA PHE A 229 15.29 -12.22 2.05
C PHE A 229 15.69 -12.95 3.33
N ARG A 230 16.85 -12.65 3.86
CA ARG A 230 17.29 -13.16 5.17
C ARG A 230 16.99 -12.12 6.25
N ALA A 231 16.36 -12.56 7.33
CA ALA A 231 16.17 -11.69 8.48
C ALA A 231 17.55 -11.26 9.02
N PRO A 232 17.72 -9.98 9.43
CA PRO A 232 18.91 -9.61 10.17
C PRO A 232 19.00 -10.47 11.43
N PRO A 233 20.22 -10.83 11.87
CA PRO A 233 20.37 -11.51 13.15
C PRO A 233 19.71 -10.63 14.24
N PRO A 234 19.03 -11.24 15.22
CA PRO A 234 18.43 -10.48 16.30
C PRO A 234 19.52 -9.62 16.94
N THR A 235 19.28 -8.32 16.97
CA THR A 235 20.19 -7.39 17.66
C THR A 235 20.23 -7.82 19.13
N PRO A 236 21.40 -8.16 19.69
CA PRO A 236 21.47 -8.53 21.09
C PRO A 236 20.87 -7.41 21.94
N ASN A 237 19.86 -7.73 22.72
CA ASN A 237 19.27 -6.76 23.63
C ASN A 237 20.16 -6.67 24.87
N TRP A 238 21.18 -5.84 24.78
CA TRP A 238 22.16 -5.63 25.86
C TRP A 238 21.52 -5.03 27.14
N ALA A 239 20.25 -4.60 27.07
CA ALA A 239 19.53 -4.08 28.24
C ALA A 239 19.01 -5.19 29.20
N LEU A 240 19.21 -6.46 28.87
CA LEU A 240 18.77 -7.60 29.70
C LEU A 240 19.97 -8.39 30.31
N SER A 241 21.17 -7.87 30.23
CA SER A 241 22.36 -8.48 30.86
C SER A 241 22.80 -7.68 32.10
N ASP A 242 21.93 -7.67 33.13
CA ASP A 242 22.32 -7.40 34.51
C ASP A 242 21.94 -8.59 35.39
#